data_d0651559324aaa665993df42b945cd08
#
_entry.id   d0651559324aaa665993df42b945cd08
#
_cell.length_a   1.000
_cell.length_b   1.000
_cell.length_c   1.000
_cell.angle_alpha   90.00
_cell.angle_beta   90.00
_cell.angle_gamma   90.00
#
_symmetry.space_group_name_H-M   'P 1'
#
loop_
_entity.id
_entity.type
_entity.pdbx_description
1 polymer ?
#
loop_
_entity_poly.entity_id
_entity_poly.type
_entity_poly.pdbx_seq_one_letter_code
_entity_poly.pdbx_strand_id
1 'polypeptide(L)'
;MSMLPANTFKRALREGRPQIGLWSTIPSPFVCEMIGGAGYEWVLLDTEHTPTDVPLMLGQLQAVAAALPAPGALPVHAVVRPACNDAVLIKRYLDLGAQSLLLPFVQNAQQARDAVRAMRYAPQGMRGMGGSTRAANFGRTADYVARAADELCLLVQVETAEALEQIEAIAAVDGVDGIFIGPADLSASLGYPGQARHPVVLSLIHI
;
A
#
# COMPACT_ATOMS: atom_id res chain seq x y z
N MET A 1 -13.76 -5.32 24.10
CA MET A 1 -13.97 -5.32 22.64
C MET A 1 -12.63 -4.99 21.99
N SER A 2 -12.17 -5.75 21.01
CA SER A 2 -10.96 -5.43 20.25
C SER A 2 -11.20 -4.17 19.43
N MET A 3 -10.29 -3.18 19.56
CA MET A 3 -10.36 -1.96 18.72
C MET A 3 -9.70 -2.25 17.37
N LEU A 4 -10.19 -1.57 16.32
CA LEU A 4 -9.51 -1.56 15.03
C LEU A 4 -8.12 -0.94 15.21
N PRO A 5 -7.04 -1.62 14.80
CA PRO A 5 -5.70 -1.06 14.89
C PRO A 5 -5.59 0.24 14.09
N ALA A 6 -4.95 1.24 14.69
CA ALA A 6 -4.71 2.51 14.03
C ALA A 6 -3.65 2.37 12.93
N ASN A 7 -3.90 2.97 11.78
CA ASN A 7 -2.92 3.08 10.71
C ASN A 7 -1.95 4.23 11.00
N THR A 8 -0.82 3.91 11.62
CA THR A 8 0.19 4.91 12.03
C THR A 8 0.87 5.56 10.83
N PHE A 9 1.06 4.83 9.75
CA PHE A 9 1.63 5.33 8.51
C PHE A 9 0.72 6.38 7.84
N LYS A 10 -0.57 6.07 7.68
CA LYS A 10 -1.57 7.03 7.17
C LYS A 10 -1.60 8.33 7.98
N ARG A 11 -1.56 8.20 9.31
CA ARG A 11 -1.53 9.38 10.20
C ARG A 11 -0.28 10.20 10.00
N ALA A 12 0.88 9.55 9.91
CA ALA A 12 2.15 10.23 9.66
C ALA A 12 2.15 11.01 8.34
N LEU A 13 1.61 10.41 7.26
CA LEU A 13 1.45 11.10 5.97
C LEU A 13 0.56 12.34 6.09
N ARG A 14 -0.58 12.23 6.78
CA ARG A 14 -1.51 13.36 6.99
C ARG A 14 -0.91 14.49 7.84
N GLU A 15 -0.01 14.15 8.75
CA GLU A 15 0.73 15.11 9.59
C GLU A 15 1.94 15.71 8.85
N GLY A 16 2.21 15.30 7.61
CA GLY A 16 3.38 15.76 6.83
C GLY A 16 4.71 15.27 7.41
N ARG A 17 4.70 14.19 8.21
CA ARG A 17 5.93 13.64 8.77
C ARG A 17 6.65 12.77 7.74
N PRO A 18 7.93 13.03 7.44
CA PRO A 18 8.73 12.14 6.60
C PRO A 18 8.71 10.71 7.13
N GLN A 19 8.60 9.74 6.22
CA GLN A 19 8.57 8.32 6.55
C GLN A 19 9.63 7.61 5.72
N ILE A 20 10.60 6.98 6.38
CA ILE A 20 11.65 6.19 5.71
C ILE A 20 11.25 4.72 5.76
N GLY A 21 11.18 4.10 4.62
CA GLY A 21 10.78 2.70 4.50
C GLY A 21 11.77 1.85 3.73
N LEU A 22 11.55 0.54 3.79
CA LEU A 22 12.31 -0.45 3.07
C LEU A 22 11.41 -1.23 2.11
N TRP A 23 11.90 -1.43 0.88
CA TRP A 23 11.25 -2.27 -0.10
C TRP A 23 11.73 -3.70 0.03
N SER A 24 10.82 -4.64 0.39
CA SER A 24 11.14 -6.06 0.51
C SER A 24 10.69 -6.82 -0.73
N THR A 25 11.66 -7.37 -1.46
CA THR A 25 11.45 -8.29 -2.59
C THR A 25 11.73 -9.75 -2.21
N ILE A 26 12.05 -10.02 -0.95
CA ILE A 26 12.38 -11.37 -0.47
C ILE A 26 11.10 -12.02 0.07
N PRO A 27 10.60 -13.11 -0.55
CA PRO A 27 9.34 -13.73 -0.19
C PRO A 27 9.52 -14.65 1.05
N SER A 28 9.88 -14.06 2.19
CA SER A 28 10.16 -14.79 3.43
C SER A 28 9.60 -14.08 4.66
N PRO A 29 8.69 -14.72 5.41
CA PRO A 29 8.23 -14.20 6.70
C PRO A 29 9.38 -13.96 7.69
N PHE A 30 10.39 -14.82 7.72
CA PHE A 30 11.56 -14.65 8.59
C PHE A 30 12.33 -13.36 8.30
N VAL A 31 12.54 -13.02 7.01
CA VAL A 31 13.17 -11.76 6.61
C VAL A 31 12.28 -10.57 6.97
N CYS A 32 10.95 -10.68 6.80
CA CYS A 32 10.01 -9.63 7.17
C CYS A 32 10.03 -9.33 8.68
N GLU A 33 10.19 -10.35 9.54
CA GLU A 33 10.35 -10.16 10.99
C GLU A 33 11.65 -9.42 11.31
N MET A 34 12.78 -9.80 10.68
CA MET A 34 14.06 -9.09 10.84
C MET A 34 13.96 -7.62 10.44
N ILE A 35 13.35 -7.33 9.28
CA ILE A 35 13.14 -5.96 8.79
C ILE A 35 12.24 -5.18 9.74
N GLY A 36 11.20 -5.82 10.28
CA GLY A 36 10.29 -5.21 11.25
C GLY A 36 10.96 -4.66 12.51
N GLY A 37 12.08 -5.24 12.91
CA GLY A 37 12.91 -4.77 14.03
C GLY A 37 14.01 -3.78 13.67
N ALA A 38 14.20 -3.46 12.38
CA ALA A 38 15.36 -2.70 11.91
C ALA A 38 15.24 -1.16 12.05
N GLY A 39 14.09 -0.65 12.50
CA GLY A 39 13.90 0.78 12.79
C GLY A 39 13.33 1.60 11.62
N TYR A 40 12.85 0.97 10.56
CA TYR A 40 12.08 1.64 9.51
C TYR A 40 10.66 1.97 9.98
N GLU A 41 10.07 3.06 9.49
CA GLU A 41 8.69 3.42 9.79
C GLU A 41 7.70 2.54 9.01
N TRP A 42 8.05 2.10 7.80
CA TRP A 42 7.24 1.21 6.99
C TRP A 42 8.07 0.23 6.18
N VAL A 43 7.46 -0.88 5.80
CA VAL A 43 8.04 -1.87 4.88
C VAL A 43 7.05 -2.16 3.77
N LEU A 44 7.50 -2.12 2.52
CA LEU A 44 6.71 -2.56 1.39
C LEU A 44 6.93 -4.06 1.17
N LEU A 45 5.83 -4.79 1.12
CA LEU A 45 5.78 -6.20 0.78
C LEU A 45 5.28 -6.33 -0.66
N ASP A 46 6.16 -6.75 -1.54
CA ASP A 46 5.92 -6.74 -2.97
C ASP A 46 5.30 -8.06 -3.45
N THR A 47 4.24 -7.97 -4.28
CA THR A 47 3.67 -9.12 -4.99
C THR A 47 3.58 -8.90 -6.50
N GLU A 48 4.09 -7.77 -7.00
CA GLU A 48 4.13 -7.49 -8.43
C GLU A 48 5.38 -8.10 -9.08
N HIS A 49 6.56 -7.85 -8.52
CA HIS A 49 7.83 -8.31 -9.08
C HIS A 49 8.52 -9.38 -8.22
N THR A 50 7.75 -10.14 -7.47
CA THR A 50 8.24 -11.23 -6.62
C THR A 50 7.34 -12.46 -6.74
N PRO A 51 7.82 -13.65 -6.40
CA PRO A 51 6.98 -14.85 -6.37
C PRO A 51 6.06 -14.92 -5.13
N THR A 52 5.80 -13.80 -4.46
CA THR A 52 4.89 -13.74 -3.31
C THR A 52 3.44 -13.84 -3.77
N ASP A 53 2.74 -14.85 -3.29
CA ASP A 53 1.30 -15.03 -3.47
C ASP A 53 0.50 -14.63 -2.23
N VAL A 54 -0.82 -14.73 -2.31
CA VAL A 54 -1.72 -14.36 -1.19
C VAL A 54 -1.49 -15.23 0.07
N PRO A 55 -1.29 -16.56 -0.01
CA PRO A 55 -0.92 -17.37 1.15
C PRO A 55 0.38 -16.95 1.82
N LEU A 56 1.42 -16.69 1.05
CA LEU A 56 2.72 -16.27 1.59
C LEU A 56 2.64 -14.86 2.20
N MET A 57 1.86 -13.95 1.60
CA MET A 57 1.62 -12.62 2.14
C MET A 57 1.02 -12.66 3.55
N LEU A 58 0.15 -13.63 3.85
CA LEU A 58 -0.38 -13.82 5.21
C LEU A 58 0.77 -14.00 6.22
N GLY A 59 1.72 -14.90 5.92
CA GLY A 59 2.88 -15.13 6.78
C GLY A 59 3.76 -13.89 6.94
N GLN A 60 3.97 -13.13 5.86
CA GLN A 60 4.76 -11.90 5.90
C GLN A 60 4.06 -10.81 6.76
N LEU A 61 2.75 -10.62 6.61
CA LEU A 61 1.98 -9.68 7.43
C LEU A 61 1.96 -10.09 8.92
N GLN A 62 1.92 -11.39 9.22
CA GLN A 62 2.01 -11.90 10.59
C GLN A 62 3.39 -11.64 11.18
N ALA A 63 4.44 -11.87 10.41
CA ALA A 63 5.82 -11.65 10.83
C ALA A 63 6.10 -10.16 11.12
N VAL A 64 5.68 -9.26 10.23
CA VAL A 64 5.80 -7.81 10.47
C VAL A 64 5.04 -7.39 11.73
N ALA A 65 3.82 -7.91 11.92
CA ALA A 65 2.99 -7.58 13.10
C ALA A 65 3.56 -8.16 14.42
N ALA A 66 4.35 -9.22 14.37
CA ALA A 66 4.99 -9.85 15.51
C ALA A 66 6.38 -9.26 15.82
N ALA A 67 6.98 -8.55 14.88
CA ALA A 67 8.32 -7.99 15.04
C ALA A 67 8.35 -6.97 16.20
N LEU A 68 9.35 -7.10 17.06
CA LEU A 68 9.60 -6.14 18.12
C LEU A 68 10.30 -4.92 17.54
N PRO A 69 9.78 -3.70 17.75
CA PRO A 69 10.43 -2.50 17.26
C PRO A 69 11.79 -2.28 17.93
N ALA A 70 12.69 -1.62 17.23
CA ALA A 70 13.94 -1.14 17.82
C ALA A 70 13.66 -0.25 19.04
N PRO A 71 14.56 -0.18 20.04
CA PRO A 71 14.36 0.64 21.23
C PRO A 71 14.05 2.11 20.86
N GLY A 72 12.90 2.60 21.31
CA GLY A 72 12.42 3.96 21.05
C GLY A 72 11.73 4.16 19.69
N ALA A 73 11.67 3.14 18.83
CA ALA A 73 10.94 3.18 17.58
C ALA A 73 9.47 2.75 17.73
N LEU A 74 8.63 3.20 16.81
CA LEU A 74 7.27 2.68 16.67
C LEU A 74 7.33 1.33 15.91
N PRO A 75 6.30 0.48 16.06
CA PRO A 75 6.16 -0.70 15.21
C PRO A 75 6.14 -0.32 13.74
N VAL A 76 6.88 -1.05 12.92
CA VAL A 76 6.91 -0.86 11.48
C VAL A 76 5.53 -1.10 10.87
N HIS A 77 5.15 -0.29 9.89
CA HIS A 77 3.87 -0.44 9.19
C HIS A 77 4.06 -1.20 7.87
N ALA A 78 3.22 -2.22 7.61
CA ALA A 78 3.26 -2.96 6.35
C ALA A 78 2.43 -2.26 5.27
N VAL A 79 3.04 -1.99 4.13
CA VAL A 79 2.40 -1.56 2.89
C VAL A 79 2.47 -2.73 1.90
N VAL A 80 1.37 -3.15 1.33
CA VAL A 80 1.34 -4.24 0.35
C VAL A 80 1.21 -3.67 -1.05
N ARG A 81 2.07 -4.11 -1.98
CA ARG A 81 1.88 -3.85 -3.40
C ARG A 81 1.26 -5.08 -4.07
N PRO A 82 -0.03 -5.02 -4.45
CA PRO A 82 -0.66 -6.03 -5.29
C PRO A 82 0.01 -6.12 -6.65
N ALA A 83 -0.10 -7.28 -7.32
CA ALA A 83 0.48 -7.49 -8.65
C ALA A 83 -0.14 -6.59 -9.73
N CYS A 84 -1.35 -6.11 -9.51
CA CYS A 84 -2.02 -5.14 -10.39
C CYS A 84 -3.16 -4.44 -9.64
N ASN A 85 -3.69 -3.38 -10.24
CA ASN A 85 -4.88 -2.68 -9.76
C ASN A 85 -6.15 -3.50 -10.08
N ASP A 86 -6.40 -4.54 -9.30
CA ASP A 86 -7.51 -5.49 -9.46
C ASP A 86 -8.34 -5.58 -8.17
N ALA A 87 -9.66 -5.44 -8.31
CA ALA A 87 -10.59 -5.42 -7.17
C ALA A 87 -10.58 -6.71 -6.35
N VAL A 88 -10.29 -7.87 -6.97
CA VAL A 88 -10.22 -9.17 -6.28
C VAL A 88 -8.97 -9.24 -5.44
N LEU A 89 -7.81 -8.83 -5.99
CA LEU A 89 -6.54 -8.80 -5.25
C LEU A 89 -6.59 -7.79 -4.11
N ILE A 90 -7.12 -6.58 -4.35
CA ILE A 90 -7.33 -5.55 -3.34
C ILE A 90 -8.13 -6.14 -2.16
N LYS A 91 -9.29 -6.72 -2.43
CA LYS A 91 -10.13 -7.35 -1.41
C LYS A 91 -9.36 -8.43 -0.63
N ARG A 92 -8.65 -9.33 -1.32
CA ARG A 92 -7.93 -10.44 -0.69
C ARG A 92 -6.85 -9.95 0.27
N TYR A 93 -6.04 -8.96 -0.13
CA TYR A 93 -5.01 -8.41 0.76
C TYR A 93 -5.61 -7.63 1.94
N LEU A 94 -6.67 -6.86 1.71
CA LEU A 94 -7.39 -6.19 2.79
C LEU A 94 -8.00 -7.19 3.78
N ASP A 95 -8.53 -8.32 3.32
CA ASP A 95 -9.08 -9.37 4.17
C ASP A 95 -8.01 -10.11 5.00
N LEU A 96 -6.76 -10.16 4.52
CA LEU A 96 -5.60 -10.61 5.31
C LEU A 96 -5.19 -9.60 6.38
N GLY A 97 -5.74 -8.38 6.37
CA GLY A 97 -5.44 -7.34 7.35
C GLY A 97 -4.38 -6.32 6.93
N ALA A 98 -4.01 -6.27 5.64
CA ALA A 98 -3.29 -5.12 5.12
C ALA A 98 -4.16 -3.86 5.28
N GLN A 99 -3.59 -2.79 5.85
CA GLN A 99 -4.28 -1.50 5.98
C GLN A 99 -3.79 -0.49 4.94
N SER A 100 -2.61 -0.69 4.37
CA SER A 100 -2.03 0.20 3.36
C SER A 100 -1.71 -0.58 2.10
N LEU A 101 -2.18 -0.09 0.96
CA LEU A 101 -1.89 -0.66 -0.35
C LEU A 101 -1.17 0.38 -1.22
N LEU A 102 -0.20 -0.09 -2.01
CA LEU A 102 0.41 0.64 -3.11
C LEU A 102 -0.05 -0.01 -4.41
N LEU A 103 -0.95 0.64 -5.16
CA LEU A 103 -1.47 0.07 -6.40
C LEU A 103 -0.62 0.51 -7.59
N PRO A 104 -0.04 -0.43 -8.34
CA PRO A 104 0.80 -0.12 -9.48
C PRO A 104 -0.03 0.38 -10.66
N PHE A 105 0.62 1.07 -11.56
CA PHE A 105 0.17 1.37 -12.91
C PHE A 105 -1.18 2.11 -12.98
N VAL A 106 -1.41 3.08 -12.10
CA VAL A 106 -2.61 3.92 -12.11
C VAL A 106 -2.43 5.07 -13.09
N GLN A 107 -3.17 5.06 -14.18
CA GLN A 107 -2.97 5.94 -15.33
C GLN A 107 -3.82 7.22 -15.29
N ASN A 108 -4.94 7.20 -14.58
CA ASN A 108 -5.88 8.32 -14.59
C ASN A 108 -6.78 8.33 -13.35
N ALA A 109 -7.50 9.43 -13.16
CA ALA A 109 -8.41 9.62 -12.03
C ALA A 109 -9.54 8.57 -11.98
N GLN A 110 -9.97 7.98 -13.11
CA GLN A 110 -11.01 6.97 -13.08
C GLN A 110 -10.48 5.67 -12.45
N GLN A 111 -9.28 5.23 -12.84
CA GLN A 111 -8.64 4.06 -12.23
C GLN A 111 -8.36 4.26 -10.73
N ALA A 112 -7.98 5.48 -10.32
CA ALA A 112 -7.83 5.81 -8.92
C ALA A 112 -9.17 5.74 -8.15
N ARG A 113 -10.26 6.27 -8.72
CA ARG A 113 -11.63 6.13 -8.14
C ARG A 113 -12.06 4.67 -8.01
N ASP A 114 -11.79 3.85 -9.02
CA ASP A 114 -12.16 2.43 -9.00
C ASP A 114 -11.36 1.67 -7.93
N ALA A 115 -10.09 2.01 -7.75
CA ALA A 115 -9.25 1.51 -6.66
C ALA A 115 -9.83 1.88 -5.28
N VAL A 116 -10.18 3.14 -5.06
CA VAL A 116 -10.83 3.60 -3.82
C VAL A 116 -12.12 2.82 -3.55
N ARG A 117 -12.96 2.65 -4.58
CA ARG A 117 -14.20 1.88 -4.46
C ARG A 117 -13.96 0.39 -4.14
N ALA A 118 -12.89 -0.20 -4.69
CA ALA A 118 -12.52 -1.57 -4.41
C ALA A 118 -12.05 -1.78 -2.95
N MET A 119 -11.55 -0.74 -2.29
CA MET A 119 -11.13 -0.79 -0.89
C MET A 119 -12.29 -0.56 0.10
N ARG A 120 -13.36 0.13 -0.30
CA ARG A 120 -14.48 0.51 0.56
C ARG A 120 -15.66 -0.46 0.44
N TYR A 121 -16.34 -0.73 1.54
CA TYR A 121 -17.60 -1.49 1.54
C TYR A 121 -18.76 -0.65 0.98
N ALA A 122 -19.83 -1.32 0.55
CA ALA A 122 -21.06 -0.64 0.17
C ALA A 122 -21.64 0.15 1.37
N PRO A 123 -22.30 1.32 1.13
CA PRO A 123 -22.60 1.92 -0.16
C PRO A 123 -21.49 2.76 -0.79
N GLN A 124 -20.36 3.03 -0.08
CA GLN A 124 -19.27 3.91 -0.55
C GLN A 124 -18.36 3.24 -1.58
N GLY A 125 -18.43 1.91 -1.70
CA GLY A 125 -17.60 1.14 -2.60
C GLY A 125 -18.21 -0.20 -2.99
N MET A 126 -17.34 -1.11 -3.44
CA MET A 126 -17.69 -2.40 -4.00
C MET A 126 -16.95 -3.59 -3.34
N ARG A 127 -16.19 -3.35 -2.26
CA ARG A 127 -15.48 -4.42 -1.54
C ARG A 127 -16.48 -5.46 -1.03
N GLY A 128 -16.32 -6.74 -1.42
CA GLY A 128 -17.13 -7.83 -0.89
C GLY A 128 -16.89 -8.06 0.60
N MET A 129 -17.95 -8.38 1.32
CA MET A 129 -17.89 -8.63 2.77
C MET A 129 -17.56 -10.08 3.09
N GLY A 130 -16.69 -10.30 4.08
CA GLY A 130 -16.44 -11.58 4.72
C GLY A 130 -16.57 -11.45 6.23
N GLY A 131 -17.46 -12.23 6.86
CA GLY A 131 -17.80 -12.08 8.28
C GLY A 131 -16.68 -12.49 9.26
N SER A 132 -15.73 -13.31 8.81
CA SER A 132 -14.67 -13.88 9.67
C SER A 132 -13.25 -13.68 9.11
N THR A 133 -13.01 -12.55 8.46
CA THR A 133 -11.68 -12.23 7.92
C THR A 133 -10.67 -11.94 9.03
N ARG A 134 -9.38 -12.15 8.76
CA ARG A 134 -8.31 -11.77 9.69
C ARG A 134 -8.35 -10.26 9.99
N ALA A 135 -8.65 -9.43 9.00
CA ALA A 135 -8.80 -7.99 9.16
C ALA A 135 -9.82 -7.60 10.24
N ALA A 136 -10.93 -8.34 10.33
CA ALA A 136 -11.96 -8.16 11.36
C ALA A 136 -11.64 -8.93 12.66
N ASN A 137 -10.39 -9.38 12.84
CA ASN A 137 -10.01 -10.24 13.95
C ASN A 137 -10.96 -11.46 14.09
N PHE A 138 -11.27 -12.11 12.97
CA PHE A 138 -12.18 -13.25 12.88
C PHE A 138 -13.59 -12.96 13.45
N GLY A 139 -14.09 -11.75 13.21
CA GLY A 139 -15.38 -11.29 13.70
C GLY A 139 -15.39 -10.74 15.14
N ARG A 140 -14.23 -10.65 15.80
CA ARG A 140 -14.11 -10.12 17.18
C ARG A 140 -14.03 -8.60 17.25
N THR A 141 -13.70 -7.92 16.16
CA THR A 141 -13.68 -6.46 16.10
C THR A 141 -15.08 -5.97 15.77
N ALA A 142 -15.76 -5.43 16.76
CA ALA A 142 -17.04 -4.78 16.56
C ALA A 142 -16.88 -3.58 15.62
N ASP A 143 -17.88 -3.29 14.81
CA ASP A 143 -17.93 -2.13 13.91
C ASP A 143 -16.83 -2.10 12.84
N TYR A 144 -16.13 -3.23 12.60
CA TYR A 144 -15.06 -3.29 11.61
C TYR A 144 -15.52 -2.75 10.24
N VAL A 145 -16.65 -3.23 9.73
CA VAL A 145 -17.17 -2.82 8.41
C VAL A 145 -17.45 -1.32 8.34
N ALA A 146 -18.02 -0.76 9.40
CA ALA A 146 -18.36 0.66 9.47
C ALA A 146 -17.13 1.57 9.55
N ARG A 147 -16.03 1.08 10.15
CA ARG A 147 -14.85 1.87 10.45
C ARG A 147 -13.61 1.54 9.63
N ALA A 148 -13.64 0.44 8.87
CA ALA A 148 -12.46 -0.03 8.13
C ALA A 148 -11.87 1.07 7.24
N ALA A 149 -12.71 1.84 6.54
CA ALA A 149 -12.25 2.89 5.63
C ALA A 149 -11.42 3.99 6.32
N ASP A 150 -11.64 4.25 7.60
CA ASP A 150 -10.92 5.28 8.35
C ASP A 150 -9.42 4.95 8.45
N GLU A 151 -9.10 3.67 8.56
CA GLU A 151 -7.75 3.15 8.77
C GLU A 151 -7.13 2.54 7.50
N LEU A 152 -7.82 2.59 6.34
CA LEU A 152 -7.24 2.17 5.06
C LEU A 152 -6.48 3.34 4.42
N CYS A 153 -5.30 3.03 3.88
CA CYS A 153 -4.44 3.95 3.17
C CYS A 153 -4.22 3.46 1.74
N LEU A 154 -4.51 4.33 0.78
CA LEU A 154 -4.26 4.07 -0.63
C LEU A 154 -3.14 4.96 -1.15
N LEU A 155 -2.04 4.32 -1.56
CA LEU A 155 -1.03 4.93 -2.41
C LEU A 155 -1.24 4.44 -3.85
N VAL A 156 -1.08 5.32 -4.81
CA VAL A 156 -1.14 4.99 -6.23
C VAL A 156 0.19 5.26 -6.92
N GLN A 157 0.65 4.33 -7.75
CA GLN A 157 1.93 4.44 -8.43
C GLN A 157 1.74 5.12 -9.78
N VAL A 158 2.41 6.27 -9.94
CA VAL A 158 2.52 7.03 -11.19
C VAL A 158 3.88 6.71 -11.80
N GLU A 159 3.86 6.01 -12.95
CA GLU A 159 5.07 5.43 -13.52
C GLU A 159 5.08 5.40 -15.05
N THR A 160 4.22 6.21 -15.66
CA THR A 160 4.21 6.43 -17.10
C THR A 160 4.08 7.92 -17.43
N ALA A 161 4.48 8.30 -18.63
CA ALA A 161 4.31 9.67 -19.12
C ALA A 161 2.83 10.09 -19.09
N GLU A 162 1.91 9.19 -19.51
CA GLU A 162 0.46 9.43 -19.48
C GLU A 162 -0.05 9.68 -18.05
N ALA A 163 0.34 8.85 -17.10
CA ALA A 163 -0.06 9.01 -15.69
C ALA A 163 0.51 10.30 -15.09
N LEU A 164 1.72 10.70 -15.49
CA LEU A 164 2.34 11.93 -15.04
C LEU A 164 1.55 13.18 -15.50
N GLU A 165 1.03 13.17 -16.73
CA GLU A 165 0.16 14.25 -17.24
C GLU A 165 -1.17 14.33 -16.47
N GLN A 166 -1.59 13.24 -15.81
CA GLN A 166 -2.82 13.13 -15.04
C GLN A 166 -2.60 13.25 -13.53
N ILE A 167 -1.37 13.53 -13.07
CA ILE A 167 -1.00 13.39 -11.65
C ILE A 167 -1.87 14.24 -10.71
N GLU A 168 -2.20 15.47 -11.09
CA GLU A 168 -3.08 16.35 -10.31
C GLU A 168 -4.50 15.79 -10.22
N ALA A 169 -5.03 15.27 -11.31
CA ALA A 169 -6.36 14.69 -11.37
C ALA A 169 -6.43 13.37 -10.55
N ILE A 170 -5.35 12.57 -10.56
CA ILE A 170 -5.21 11.38 -9.73
C ILE A 170 -5.13 11.76 -8.25
N ALA A 171 -4.28 12.72 -7.90
CA ALA A 171 -4.09 13.19 -6.53
C ALA A 171 -5.35 13.82 -5.92
N ALA A 172 -6.19 14.45 -6.73
CA ALA A 172 -7.44 15.06 -6.30
C ALA A 172 -8.57 14.05 -6.01
N VAL A 173 -8.38 12.76 -6.27
CA VAL A 173 -9.39 11.74 -6.00
C VAL A 173 -9.54 11.52 -4.50
N ASP A 174 -10.74 11.76 -3.97
CA ASP A 174 -11.03 11.48 -2.56
C ASP A 174 -10.79 10.01 -2.22
N GLY A 175 -9.92 9.76 -1.24
CA GLY A 175 -9.51 8.43 -0.80
C GLY A 175 -8.16 7.97 -1.33
N VAL A 176 -7.50 8.73 -2.19
CA VAL A 176 -6.06 8.61 -2.48
C VAL A 176 -5.31 9.35 -1.37
N ASP A 177 -4.49 8.65 -0.61
CA ASP A 177 -3.74 9.22 0.51
C ASP A 177 -2.32 9.67 0.09
N GLY A 178 -1.83 9.23 -1.07
CA GLY A 178 -0.55 9.65 -1.60
C GLY A 178 -0.23 9.08 -2.98
N ILE A 179 0.76 9.70 -3.62
CA ILE A 179 1.31 9.26 -4.90
C ILE A 179 2.71 8.71 -4.67
N PHE A 180 2.99 7.59 -5.31
CA PHE A 180 4.33 7.02 -5.39
C PHE A 180 4.83 7.14 -6.83
N ILE A 181 6.02 7.69 -7.02
CA ILE A 181 6.65 7.74 -8.33
C ILE A 181 7.48 6.49 -8.57
N GLY A 182 7.18 5.74 -9.64
CA GLY A 182 7.93 4.56 -10.06
C GLY A 182 9.00 4.90 -11.08
N PRO A 183 10.27 5.21 -10.68
CA PRO A 183 11.25 5.76 -11.62
C PRO A 183 11.72 4.77 -12.68
N ALA A 184 11.64 3.47 -12.45
CA ALA A 184 12.05 2.45 -13.41
C ALA A 184 11.14 2.45 -14.64
N ASP A 185 9.84 2.25 -14.44
CA ASP A 185 8.84 2.24 -15.51
C ASP A 185 8.62 3.62 -16.12
N LEU A 186 8.67 4.67 -15.29
CA LEU A 186 8.61 6.05 -15.78
C LEU A 186 9.75 6.33 -16.75
N SER A 187 10.98 5.90 -16.44
CA SER A 187 12.11 6.08 -17.36
C SER A 187 11.90 5.36 -18.69
N ALA A 188 11.39 4.15 -18.65
CA ALA A 188 11.08 3.37 -19.85
C ALA A 188 9.98 4.04 -20.68
N SER A 189 8.90 4.49 -20.04
CA SER A 189 7.79 5.20 -20.68
C SER A 189 8.23 6.52 -21.35
N LEU A 190 9.23 7.19 -20.78
CA LEU A 190 9.83 8.41 -21.33
C LEU A 190 10.88 8.16 -22.43
N GLY A 191 11.10 6.90 -22.83
CA GLY A 191 12.10 6.53 -23.86
C GLY A 191 13.51 6.35 -23.33
N TYR A 192 13.69 6.23 -22.01
CA TYR A 192 14.99 6.01 -21.35
C TYR A 192 15.01 4.69 -20.54
N PRO A 193 14.73 3.51 -21.16
CA PRO A 193 14.64 2.25 -20.44
C PRO A 193 15.94 1.93 -19.70
N GLY A 194 15.81 1.55 -18.41
CA GLY A 194 16.95 1.23 -17.54
C GLY A 194 17.73 2.45 -17.03
N GLN A 195 17.33 3.67 -17.36
CA GLN A 195 18.00 4.91 -17.00
C GLN A 195 17.15 5.75 -16.01
N ALA A 196 16.75 5.15 -14.89
CA ALA A 196 15.95 5.83 -13.85
C ALA A 196 16.61 7.09 -13.28
N ARG A 197 17.94 7.25 -13.47
CA ARG A 197 18.70 8.45 -13.08
C ARG A 197 18.94 9.42 -14.24
N HIS A 198 18.30 9.23 -15.40
CA HIS A 198 18.42 10.18 -16.50
C HIS A 198 17.96 11.58 -16.06
N PRO A 199 18.64 12.68 -16.45
CA PRO A 199 18.30 14.04 -15.99
C PRO A 199 16.82 14.41 -16.23
N VAL A 200 16.24 14.01 -17.37
CA VAL A 200 14.84 14.24 -17.66
C VAL A 200 13.94 13.54 -16.65
N VAL A 201 14.23 12.29 -16.28
CA VAL A 201 13.45 11.53 -15.28
C VAL A 201 13.56 12.20 -13.92
N LEU A 202 14.79 12.55 -13.50
CA LEU A 202 15.02 13.19 -12.21
C LEU A 202 14.31 14.54 -12.10
N SER A 203 14.26 15.32 -13.17
CA SER A 203 13.59 16.63 -13.16
C SER A 203 12.07 16.49 -12.94
N LEU A 204 11.48 15.37 -13.34
CA LEU A 204 10.05 15.09 -13.16
C LEU A 204 9.71 14.51 -11.78
N ILE A 205 10.67 13.85 -11.12
CA ILE A 205 10.50 13.29 -9.78
C ILE A 205 10.57 14.39 -8.69
N HIS A 206 11.27 15.46 -8.95
CA HIS A 206 11.50 16.56 -8.01
C HIS A 206 10.51 17.73 -8.19
N ILE A 207 9.31 17.43 -8.63
CA ILE A 207 8.23 18.41 -8.77
C ILE A 207 7.82 18.96 -7.42
#